data_bd0d49c1c54e5c6811893c9694406b13
#
_entry.id   bd0d49c1c54e5c6811893c9694406b13
#
_cell.length_a   1.000
_cell.length_b   1.000
_cell.length_c   1.000
_cell.angle_alpha   90.00
_cell.angle_beta   90.00
_cell.angle_gamma   90.00
#
_symmetry.space_group_name_H-M   'P 1'
#
loop_
_entity.id
_entity.type
_entity.pdbx_description
1 polymer ?
#
loop_
_entity_poly.entity_id
_entity_poly.type
_entity_poly.pdbx_seq_one_letter_code
_entity_poly.pdbx_strand_id
1 'polypeptide(L)'
;MKSDFTKLAVQALARLVKPLAALQMAALLAAAPGAWAQTPAHAAQGGDTILVVGDSLSAEYGLKRGTGWVPLLEKQLASEKKSAKVVNASISGDTTSGGRSRLPALLAQHKPAVVVLELGGNDALRGLPLDMTEQNLSAMTQAAKKAGARVLLVGMQVPPNYGSAYAASFAGLFPKIAKAEKAALVPFFLKGIADAADPVAAFQADRIHPNEQSQARMLANVWPELKKLLK
;
A
#
# COMPACT_ATOMS: atom_id res chain seq x y z
N MET A 1 -23.09 37.18 -54.33
CA MET A 1 -23.91 36.21 -55.12
C MET A 1 -23.49 34.81 -54.70
N LYS A 2 -24.24 34.14 -53.88
CA LYS A 2 -24.30 32.72 -53.46
C LYS A 2 -24.66 32.63 -51.98
N SER A 3 -25.89 32.91 -51.67
CA SER A 3 -26.61 32.49 -50.49
C SER A 3 -28.00 32.12 -50.97
N ASP A 4 -28.66 31.21 -50.41
CA ASP A 4 -30.05 30.79 -50.61
C ASP A 4 -30.27 29.41 -51.27
N PHE A 5 -29.73 28.36 -50.67
CA PHE A 5 -30.19 27.01 -51.02
C PHE A 5 -30.37 26.06 -49.82
N THR A 6 -30.40 26.54 -48.58
CA THR A 6 -30.48 25.65 -47.41
C THR A 6 -31.71 25.87 -46.49
N LYS A 7 -32.76 26.56 -46.97
CA LYS A 7 -33.96 26.83 -46.15
C LYS A 7 -35.27 26.19 -46.60
N LEU A 8 -35.24 25.25 -47.56
CA LEU A 8 -36.48 24.68 -48.12
C LEU A 8 -36.70 23.18 -47.91
N ALA A 9 -35.94 22.53 -47.04
CA ALA A 9 -36.06 21.06 -46.85
C ALA A 9 -36.59 20.60 -45.46
N VAL A 10 -37.05 21.47 -44.59
CA VAL A 10 -37.46 21.09 -43.21
C VAL A 10 -38.95 21.30 -42.91
N GLN A 11 -39.77 21.71 -43.88
CA GLN A 11 -41.20 22.00 -43.61
C GLN A 11 -42.24 21.03 -44.24
N ALA A 12 -41.88 19.81 -44.61
CA ALA A 12 -42.81 18.91 -45.33
C ALA A 12 -43.05 17.54 -44.66
N LEU A 13 -42.88 17.36 -43.34
CA LEU A 13 -43.21 16.06 -42.71
C LEU A 13 -43.92 16.18 -41.34
N ALA A 14 -44.81 17.15 -41.19
CA ALA A 14 -45.61 17.31 -40.00
C ALA A 14 -47.11 17.41 -40.34
N ARG A 15 -47.69 16.40 -40.95
CA ARG A 15 -49.15 16.21 -41.05
C ARG A 15 -49.42 14.80 -41.54
N LEU A 16 -49.77 13.91 -40.62
CA LEU A 16 -50.67 12.76 -40.75
C LEU A 16 -50.38 11.71 -39.69
N VAL A 17 -51.00 11.79 -38.55
CA VAL A 17 -51.66 10.64 -37.95
C VAL A 17 -52.60 11.16 -36.82
N LYS A 18 -53.88 11.01 -37.02
CA LYS A 18 -54.95 11.30 -36.05
C LYS A 18 -55.05 10.14 -35.03
N PRO A 19 -55.61 10.39 -33.82
CA PRO A 19 -55.66 9.45 -32.74
C PRO A 19 -56.80 8.43 -32.87
N LEU A 20 -56.53 7.18 -32.54
CA LEU A 20 -57.56 6.22 -32.17
C LEU A 20 -57.52 6.05 -30.63
N ALA A 21 -58.59 6.53 -30.03
CA ALA A 21 -58.90 6.23 -28.64
C ALA A 21 -59.29 4.76 -28.50
N ALA A 22 -58.64 4.04 -27.62
CA ALA A 22 -59.14 2.77 -27.09
C ALA A 22 -58.96 2.74 -25.58
N LEU A 23 -60.08 2.73 -24.95
CA LEU A 23 -60.38 2.55 -23.54
C LEU A 23 -59.84 1.20 -23.07
N GLN A 24 -58.95 1.17 -22.11
CA GLN A 24 -58.68 -0.05 -21.34
C GLN A 24 -58.41 0.26 -19.87
N MET A 25 -59.23 -0.40 -19.09
CA MET A 25 -59.42 -0.49 -17.66
C MET A 25 -58.17 -0.39 -16.78
N ALA A 26 -58.36 0.36 -15.73
CA ALA A 26 -57.52 0.39 -14.54
C ALA A 26 -57.44 -0.99 -13.87
N ALA A 27 -56.24 -1.52 -13.77
CA ALA A 27 -55.92 -2.51 -12.74
C ALA A 27 -54.81 -1.89 -11.88
N LEU A 28 -55.23 -1.37 -10.72
CA LEU A 28 -54.31 -0.99 -9.64
C LEU A 28 -53.64 -2.28 -9.11
N LEU A 29 -52.46 -2.58 -9.55
CA LEU A 29 -51.52 -3.44 -8.82
C LEU A 29 -50.65 -2.52 -7.98
N ALA A 30 -50.96 -2.44 -6.69
CA ALA A 30 -50.09 -1.86 -5.68
C ALA A 30 -48.78 -2.67 -5.64
N ALA A 31 -47.79 -2.20 -6.38
CA ALA A 31 -46.42 -2.69 -6.23
C ALA A 31 -45.86 -2.06 -4.94
N ALA A 32 -45.84 -2.82 -3.86
CA ALA A 32 -45.07 -2.49 -2.67
C ALA A 32 -43.62 -2.26 -3.10
N PRO A 33 -42.96 -1.18 -2.61
CA PRO A 33 -41.51 -1.06 -2.81
C PRO A 33 -40.87 -2.21 -2.08
N GLY A 34 -40.41 -3.22 -2.83
CA GLY A 34 -39.55 -4.27 -2.32
C GLY A 34 -38.32 -3.60 -1.70
N ALA A 35 -38.27 -3.59 -0.39
CA ALA A 35 -37.02 -3.32 0.33
C ALA A 35 -36.00 -4.34 -0.18
N TRP A 36 -35.15 -3.89 -1.08
CA TRP A 36 -33.95 -4.61 -1.40
C TRP A 36 -33.09 -4.60 -0.13
N ALA A 37 -33.30 -5.61 0.72
CA ALA A 37 -32.40 -5.89 1.81
C ALA A 37 -31.03 -6.04 1.17
N GLN A 38 -30.20 -5.01 1.30
CA GLN A 38 -28.78 -5.12 1.02
C GLN A 38 -28.30 -6.18 1.99
N THR A 39 -28.13 -7.39 1.49
CA THR A 39 -27.39 -8.43 2.19
C THR A 39 -26.10 -7.79 2.61
N PRO A 40 -25.76 -7.72 3.91
CA PRO A 40 -24.46 -7.20 4.31
C PRO A 40 -23.45 -8.03 3.54
N ALA A 41 -22.59 -7.35 2.77
CA ALA A 41 -21.50 -8.00 2.05
C ALA A 41 -20.83 -8.94 3.06
N HIS A 42 -20.93 -10.22 2.80
CA HIS A 42 -20.32 -11.27 3.59
C HIS A 42 -18.86 -10.85 3.78
N ALA A 43 -18.51 -10.45 4.99
CA ALA A 43 -17.12 -10.26 5.35
C ALA A 43 -16.45 -11.59 5.02
N ALA A 44 -15.64 -11.58 3.98
CA ALA A 44 -14.89 -12.74 3.57
C ALA A 44 -14.21 -13.27 4.83
N GLN A 45 -14.51 -14.51 5.20
CA GLN A 45 -13.80 -15.26 6.24
C GLN A 45 -12.41 -15.64 5.71
N GLY A 46 -11.68 -14.64 5.25
CA GLY A 46 -10.28 -14.72 4.90
C GLY A 46 -9.51 -13.96 5.97
N GLY A 47 -8.49 -14.59 6.53
CA GLY A 47 -7.63 -13.96 7.52
C GLY A 47 -7.10 -12.60 7.05
N ASP A 48 -6.58 -11.82 7.99
CA ASP A 48 -6.04 -10.48 7.74
C ASP A 48 -5.06 -10.49 6.53
N THR A 49 -5.26 -9.63 5.55
CA THR A 49 -4.25 -9.44 4.49
C THR A 49 -3.21 -8.43 4.98
N ILE A 50 -1.94 -8.83 4.94
CA ILE A 50 -0.77 -7.99 5.21
C ILE A 50 -0.20 -7.59 3.86
N LEU A 51 -0.22 -6.30 3.54
CA LEU A 51 0.41 -5.74 2.34
C LEU A 51 1.76 -5.16 2.72
N VAL A 52 2.84 -5.68 2.14
CA VAL A 52 4.19 -5.13 2.28
C VAL A 52 4.49 -4.25 1.07
N VAL A 53 4.76 -2.98 1.32
CA VAL A 53 5.17 -1.98 0.31
C VAL A 53 6.57 -1.52 0.70
N GLY A 54 7.56 -2.10 0.05
CA GLY A 54 8.96 -1.90 0.34
C GLY A 54 9.81 -1.76 -0.92
N ASP A 55 11.11 -1.78 -0.70
CA ASP A 55 12.12 -1.70 -1.76
C ASP A 55 12.89 -3.02 -1.92
N SER A 56 14.18 -2.94 -2.26
CA SER A 56 15.06 -4.11 -2.47
C SER A 56 15.22 -4.97 -1.23
N LEU A 57 15.13 -4.40 -0.03
CA LEU A 57 15.28 -5.13 1.23
C LEU A 57 14.10 -6.08 1.48
N SER A 58 12.94 -5.78 0.92
CA SER A 58 11.74 -6.61 1.00
C SER A 58 11.47 -7.41 -0.28
N ALA A 59 12.08 -7.04 -1.43
CA ALA A 59 11.90 -7.67 -2.74
C ALA A 59 12.88 -8.83 -3.00
N GLU A 60 13.63 -9.30 -1.99
CA GLU A 60 14.61 -10.39 -2.11
C GLU A 60 15.76 -10.08 -3.09
N TYR A 61 16.17 -8.81 -3.22
CA TYR A 61 17.27 -8.46 -4.12
C TYR A 61 18.56 -9.21 -3.77
N GLY A 62 19.14 -9.90 -4.78
CA GLY A 62 20.37 -10.68 -4.63
C GLY A 62 20.25 -11.95 -3.78
N LEU A 63 19.04 -12.31 -3.33
CA LEU A 63 18.78 -13.51 -2.52
C LEU A 63 18.20 -14.64 -3.37
N LYS A 64 18.36 -15.87 -2.90
CA LYS A 64 17.56 -16.98 -3.40
C LYS A 64 16.08 -16.75 -3.08
N ARG A 65 15.23 -16.94 -4.07
CA ARG A 65 13.78 -16.76 -3.89
C ARG A 65 13.23 -17.61 -2.75
N GLY A 66 12.42 -17.00 -1.89
CA GLY A 66 11.82 -17.68 -0.74
C GLY A 66 12.68 -17.66 0.52
N THR A 67 13.83 -16.94 0.53
CA THR A 67 14.73 -16.84 1.68
C THR A 67 14.73 -15.46 2.34
N GLY A 68 14.08 -14.46 1.74
CA GLY A 68 13.94 -13.13 2.31
C GLY A 68 13.03 -13.08 3.54
N TRP A 69 13.08 -11.98 4.28
CA TRP A 69 12.29 -11.82 5.50
C TRP A 69 10.77 -11.90 5.29
N VAL A 70 10.26 -11.51 4.11
CA VAL A 70 8.81 -11.58 3.82
C VAL A 70 8.34 -13.03 3.66
N PRO A 71 8.99 -13.91 2.87
CA PRO A 71 8.71 -15.35 2.91
C PRO A 71 8.91 -16.00 4.27
N LEU A 72 9.88 -15.53 5.06
CA LEU A 72 10.04 -16.01 6.45
C LEU A 72 8.86 -15.58 7.33
N LEU A 73 8.29 -14.38 7.11
CA LEU A 73 7.06 -13.94 7.78
C LEU A 73 5.88 -14.88 7.47
N GLU A 74 5.71 -15.32 6.22
CA GLU A 74 4.67 -16.29 5.88
C GLU A 74 4.83 -17.60 6.65
N LYS A 75 6.06 -18.11 6.75
CA LYS A 75 6.36 -19.30 7.55
C LYS A 75 6.09 -19.09 9.05
N GLN A 76 6.42 -17.91 9.58
CA GLN A 76 6.15 -17.54 10.97
C GLN A 76 4.65 -17.50 11.27
N LEU A 77 3.86 -16.88 10.39
CA LEU A 77 2.40 -16.84 10.51
C LEU A 77 1.79 -18.24 10.51
N ALA A 78 2.25 -19.10 9.62
CA ALA A 78 1.80 -20.49 9.54
C ALA A 78 2.14 -21.27 10.83
N SER A 79 3.37 -21.11 11.35
CA SER A 79 3.81 -21.78 12.59
C SER A 79 3.01 -21.33 13.82
N GLU A 80 2.60 -20.08 13.87
CA GLU A 80 1.76 -19.53 14.94
C GLU A 80 0.25 -19.71 14.68
N LYS A 81 -0.12 -20.47 13.63
CA LYS A 81 -1.53 -20.72 13.22
C LYS A 81 -2.33 -19.43 13.04
N LYS A 82 -1.67 -18.35 12.58
CA LYS A 82 -2.30 -17.09 12.27
C LYS A 82 -2.88 -17.14 10.86
N SER A 83 -4.19 -16.91 10.74
CA SER A 83 -4.88 -16.87 9.44
C SER A 83 -4.67 -15.52 8.75
N ALA A 84 -3.43 -15.24 8.33
CA ALA A 84 -3.09 -14.01 7.61
C ALA A 84 -2.41 -14.35 6.27
N LYS A 85 -2.79 -13.61 5.22
CA LYS A 85 -2.16 -13.69 3.89
C LYS A 85 -1.17 -12.54 3.73
N VAL A 86 0.04 -12.83 3.27
CA VAL A 86 1.02 -11.79 2.92
C VAL A 86 0.97 -11.50 1.43
N VAL A 87 0.91 -10.22 1.08
CA VAL A 87 1.07 -9.72 -0.29
C VAL A 87 2.33 -8.86 -0.30
N ASN A 88 3.39 -9.37 -0.92
CA ASN A 88 4.62 -8.61 -1.10
C ASN A 88 4.53 -7.82 -2.41
N ALA A 89 4.36 -6.51 -2.29
CA ALA A 89 4.33 -5.57 -3.40
C ALA A 89 5.60 -4.71 -3.45
N SER A 90 6.71 -5.19 -2.90
CA SER A 90 7.99 -4.47 -2.87
C SER A 90 8.67 -4.48 -4.23
N ILE A 91 9.35 -3.38 -4.56
CA ILE A 91 10.05 -3.18 -5.84
C ILE A 91 11.47 -2.70 -5.55
N SER A 92 12.48 -3.44 -6.03
CA SER A 92 13.88 -3.06 -5.86
C SER A 92 14.16 -1.67 -6.41
N GLY A 93 14.84 -0.84 -5.62
CA GLY A 93 15.16 0.54 -5.97
C GLY A 93 14.02 1.54 -5.83
N ASP A 94 12.85 1.12 -5.32
CA ASP A 94 11.71 2.01 -5.15
C ASP A 94 11.98 3.10 -4.11
N THR A 95 11.42 4.28 -4.35
CA THR A 95 11.47 5.43 -3.45
C THR A 95 10.12 5.64 -2.77
N THR A 96 10.08 6.54 -1.79
CA THR A 96 8.80 6.92 -1.19
C THR A 96 7.83 7.53 -2.21
N SER A 97 8.32 8.20 -3.25
CA SER A 97 7.49 8.73 -4.34
C SER A 97 6.88 7.61 -5.18
N GLY A 98 7.66 6.58 -5.53
CA GLY A 98 7.17 5.40 -6.25
C GLY A 98 6.12 4.63 -5.44
N GLY A 99 6.43 4.35 -4.17
CA GLY A 99 5.48 3.72 -3.25
C GLY A 99 4.17 4.48 -3.13
N ARG A 100 4.23 5.81 -2.96
CA ARG A 100 3.05 6.69 -2.89
C ARG A 100 2.21 6.62 -4.16
N SER A 101 2.84 6.59 -5.32
CA SER A 101 2.14 6.54 -6.62
C SER A 101 1.33 5.25 -6.79
N ARG A 102 1.86 4.10 -6.38
CA ARG A 102 1.24 2.78 -6.60
C ARG A 102 0.34 2.31 -5.45
N LEU A 103 0.47 2.88 -4.26
CA LEU A 103 -0.28 2.45 -3.07
C LEU A 103 -1.81 2.49 -3.25
N PRO A 104 -2.44 3.52 -3.87
CA PRO A 104 -3.89 3.54 -4.02
C PRO A 104 -4.46 2.33 -4.77
N ALA A 105 -3.80 1.91 -5.85
CA ALA A 105 -4.21 0.72 -6.60
C ALA A 105 -4.06 -0.56 -5.77
N LEU A 106 -2.97 -0.69 -5.02
CA LEU A 106 -2.72 -1.83 -4.14
C LEU A 106 -3.76 -1.92 -3.01
N LEU A 107 -4.12 -0.78 -2.40
CA LEU A 107 -5.17 -0.73 -1.37
C LEU A 107 -6.53 -1.16 -1.91
N ALA A 108 -6.91 -0.68 -3.10
CA ALA A 108 -8.17 -1.03 -3.74
C ALA A 108 -8.23 -2.52 -4.09
N GLN A 109 -7.13 -3.07 -4.63
CA GLN A 109 -7.02 -4.45 -5.06
C GLN A 109 -7.00 -5.45 -3.90
N HIS A 110 -6.21 -5.17 -2.87
CA HIS A 110 -5.92 -6.15 -1.81
C HIS A 110 -6.72 -5.95 -0.54
N LYS A 111 -7.31 -4.75 -0.34
CA LYS A 111 -8.09 -4.38 0.87
C LYS A 111 -7.41 -4.85 2.15
N PRO A 112 -6.13 -4.47 2.39
CA PRO A 112 -5.35 -5.04 3.47
C PRO A 112 -5.87 -4.62 4.85
N ALA A 113 -5.76 -5.52 5.82
CA ALA A 113 -5.98 -5.21 7.23
C ALA A 113 -4.76 -4.54 7.87
N VAL A 114 -3.57 -4.84 7.33
CA VAL A 114 -2.30 -4.25 7.76
C VAL A 114 -1.48 -3.86 6.52
N VAL A 115 -0.89 -2.66 6.55
CA VAL A 115 0.11 -2.20 5.58
C VAL A 115 1.43 -2.01 6.29
N VAL A 116 2.48 -2.65 5.77
CA VAL A 116 3.87 -2.45 6.19
C VAL A 116 4.52 -1.54 5.16
N LEU A 117 5.01 -0.37 5.59
CA LEU A 117 5.72 0.60 4.76
C LEU A 117 7.23 0.53 5.09
N GLU A 118 7.99 -0.06 4.20
CA GLU A 118 9.45 -0.23 4.30
C GLU A 118 10.09 0.51 3.11
N LEU A 119 10.16 1.85 3.18
CA LEU A 119 10.65 2.74 2.15
C LEU A 119 11.39 3.93 2.77
N GLY A 120 12.18 4.61 1.96
CA GLY A 120 12.94 5.81 2.32
C GLY A 120 14.45 5.61 2.23
N GLY A 121 14.93 4.37 2.29
CA GLY A 121 16.35 4.05 2.11
C GLY A 121 16.88 4.59 0.78
N ASN A 122 16.18 4.33 -0.31
CA ASN A 122 16.55 4.83 -1.64
C ASN A 122 16.46 6.34 -1.79
N ASP A 123 15.53 7.00 -1.10
CA ASP A 123 15.45 8.45 -1.04
C ASP A 123 16.74 9.01 -0.44
N ALA A 124 17.13 8.48 0.71
CA ALA A 124 18.34 8.91 1.41
C ALA A 124 19.63 8.61 0.61
N LEU A 125 19.77 7.41 0.05
CA LEU A 125 20.94 7.03 -0.74
C LEU A 125 21.12 7.90 -1.99
N ARG A 126 20.04 8.43 -2.54
CA ARG A 126 20.03 9.34 -3.70
C ARG A 126 20.09 10.82 -3.32
N GLY A 127 20.17 11.14 -2.03
CA GLY A 127 20.21 12.52 -1.55
C GLY A 127 18.93 13.31 -1.84
N LEU A 128 17.78 12.64 -1.92
CA LEU A 128 16.50 13.31 -2.13
C LEU A 128 16.11 14.14 -0.88
N PRO A 129 15.33 15.22 -1.05
CA PRO A 129 14.93 16.07 0.07
C PRO A 129 14.18 15.30 1.16
N LEU A 130 14.59 15.45 2.42
CA LEU A 130 13.99 14.73 3.54
C LEU A 130 12.53 15.12 3.79
N ASP A 131 12.16 16.37 3.52
CA ASP A 131 10.77 16.84 3.61
C ASP A 131 9.86 16.14 2.60
N MET A 132 10.35 15.84 1.40
CA MET A 132 9.63 15.05 0.41
C MET A 132 9.44 13.60 0.90
N THR A 133 10.47 12.99 1.46
CA THR A 133 10.40 11.65 2.06
C THR A 133 9.36 11.61 3.18
N GLU A 134 9.38 12.59 4.08
CA GLU A 134 8.42 12.75 5.17
C GLU A 134 6.98 12.87 4.64
N GLN A 135 6.75 13.79 3.70
CA GLN A 135 5.43 14.00 3.10
C GLN A 135 4.89 12.75 2.42
N ASN A 136 5.74 12.01 1.70
CA ASN A 136 5.32 10.79 1.03
C ASN A 136 4.95 9.68 2.02
N LEU A 137 5.78 9.45 3.05
CA LEU A 137 5.50 8.45 4.10
C LEU A 137 4.23 8.80 4.89
N SER A 138 4.04 10.08 5.27
CA SER A 138 2.81 10.54 5.93
C SER A 138 1.59 10.32 5.04
N ALA A 139 1.66 10.73 3.77
CA ALA A 139 0.56 10.55 2.82
C ALA A 139 0.18 9.08 2.61
N MET A 140 1.18 8.18 2.50
CA MET A 140 0.94 6.74 2.41
C MET A 140 0.31 6.18 3.68
N THR A 141 0.78 6.61 4.84
CA THR A 141 0.21 6.20 6.13
C THR A 141 -1.26 6.63 6.25
N GLN A 142 -1.56 7.87 5.90
CA GLN A 142 -2.94 8.39 5.89
C GLN A 142 -3.84 7.65 4.91
N ALA A 143 -3.35 7.40 3.68
CA ALA A 143 -4.09 6.66 2.66
C ALA A 143 -4.43 5.23 3.11
N ALA A 144 -3.46 4.51 3.70
CA ALA A 144 -3.68 3.18 4.22
C ALA A 144 -4.69 3.17 5.38
N LYS A 145 -4.59 4.12 6.32
CA LYS A 145 -5.55 4.26 7.43
C LYS A 145 -6.94 4.62 6.94
N LYS A 146 -7.06 5.52 5.95
CA LYS A 146 -8.34 5.87 5.33
C LYS A 146 -9.00 4.66 4.65
N ALA A 147 -8.19 3.74 4.13
CA ALA A 147 -8.68 2.46 3.59
C ALA A 147 -9.02 1.42 4.66
N GLY A 148 -8.91 1.75 5.96
CA GLY A 148 -9.23 0.87 7.08
C GLY A 148 -8.07 -0.01 7.56
N ALA A 149 -6.87 0.13 6.99
CA ALA A 149 -5.71 -0.65 7.40
C ALA A 149 -5.02 -0.07 8.64
N ARG A 150 -4.45 -0.95 9.47
CA ARG A 150 -3.44 -0.62 10.47
C ARG A 150 -2.10 -0.48 9.76
N VAL A 151 -1.26 0.45 10.19
CA VAL A 151 0.01 0.73 9.52
C VAL A 151 1.19 0.44 10.43
N LEU A 152 2.19 -0.26 9.90
CA LEU A 152 3.51 -0.43 10.47
C LEU A 152 4.52 0.32 9.61
N LEU A 153 5.12 1.36 10.17
CA LEU A 153 6.30 2.00 9.57
C LEU A 153 7.55 1.24 9.97
N VAL A 154 8.41 0.97 8.99
CA VAL A 154 9.69 0.32 9.20
C VAL A 154 10.80 1.33 9.02
N GLY A 155 11.38 1.79 10.13
CA GLY A 155 12.40 2.83 10.18
C GLY A 155 13.74 2.34 9.65
N MET A 156 14.48 3.27 9.06
CA MET A 156 15.79 3.03 8.46
C MET A 156 16.80 4.08 8.97
N GLN A 157 18.06 3.73 8.88
CA GLN A 157 19.19 4.63 9.13
C GLN A 157 20.14 4.58 7.93
N VAL A 158 20.87 5.68 7.73
CA VAL A 158 21.95 5.73 6.73
C VAL A 158 23.29 5.52 7.40
N PRO A 159 24.31 5.03 6.65
CA PRO A 159 25.67 4.88 7.17
C PRO A 159 26.26 6.21 7.69
N PRO A 160 27.19 6.16 8.67
CA PRO A 160 27.73 7.37 9.30
C PRO A 160 28.45 8.34 8.35
N ASN A 161 28.94 7.86 7.21
CA ASN A 161 29.60 8.67 6.18
C ASN A 161 28.67 9.66 5.46
N TYR A 162 27.34 9.59 5.68
CA TYR A 162 26.38 10.60 5.20
C TYR A 162 26.35 11.87 6.08
N GLY A 163 27.11 11.91 7.17
CA GLY A 163 27.16 12.98 8.14
C GLY A 163 26.12 12.83 9.25
N SER A 164 26.54 13.13 10.49
CA SER A 164 25.71 12.88 11.68
C SER A 164 24.38 13.63 11.69
N ALA A 165 24.38 14.90 11.24
CA ALA A 165 23.17 15.72 11.20
C ALA A 165 22.14 15.15 10.22
N TYR A 166 22.56 14.75 9.02
CA TYR A 166 21.70 14.13 8.02
C TYR A 166 21.16 12.79 8.51
N ALA A 167 22.04 11.94 9.04
CA ALA A 167 21.67 10.63 9.57
C ALA A 167 20.62 10.75 10.69
N ALA A 168 20.82 11.68 11.63
CA ALA A 168 19.88 11.94 12.71
C ALA A 168 18.52 12.45 12.17
N SER A 169 18.55 13.40 11.23
CA SER A 169 17.35 13.95 10.61
C SER A 169 16.57 12.87 9.87
N PHE A 170 17.24 12.05 9.07
CA PHE A 170 16.61 10.94 8.34
C PHE A 170 15.99 9.91 9.28
N ALA A 171 16.75 9.42 10.26
CA ALA A 171 16.24 8.45 11.24
C ALA A 171 15.07 9.02 12.06
N GLY A 172 15.09 10.32 12.35
CA GLY A 172 14.05 11.05 13.08
C GLY A 172 12.71 11.17 12.36
N LEU A 173 12.67 11.00 11.03
CA LEU A 173 11.43 11.07 10.24
C LEU A 173 10.42 9.99 10.70
N PHE A 174 10.87 8.76 10.84
CA PHE A 174 10.00 7.63 11.14
C PHE A 174 9.26 7.75 12.47
N PRO A 175 9.91 8.02 13.61
CA PRO A 175 9.21 8.22 14.88
C PRO A 175 8.33 9.47 14.87
N LYS A 176 8.73 10.55 14.16
CA LYS A 176 7.91 11.75 13.99
C LYS A 176 6.59 11.42 13.30
N ILE A 177 6.66 10.72 12.16
CA ILE A 177 5.48 10.31 11.39
C ILE A 177 4.63 9.31 12.19
N ALA A 178 5.26 8.29 12.78
CA ALA A 178 4.56 7.28 13.57
C ALA A 178 3.74 7.92 14.71
N LYS A 179 4.32 8.90 15.41
CA LYS A 179 3.64 9.67 16.46
C LYS A 179 2.49 10.51 15.90
N ALA A 180 2.74 11.28 14.85
CA ALA A 180 1.75 12.16 14.23
C ALA A 180 0.55 11.38 13.68
N GLU A 181 0.83 10.28 12.99
CA GLU A 181 -0.18 9.47 12.32
C GLU A 181 -0.74 8.32 13.21
N LYS A 182 -0.26 8.18 14.45
CA LYS A 182 -0.62 7.07 15.36
C LYS A 182 -0.45 5.71 14.67
N ALA A 183 0.69 5.51 14.00
CA ALA A 183 1.09 4.27 13.36
C ALA A 183 2.05 3.50 14.26
N ALA A 184 2.09 2.16 14.10
CA ALA A 184 3.11 1.35 14.74
C ALA A 184 4.47 1.60 14.07
N LEU A 185 5.56 1.36 14.80
CA LEU A 185 6.91 1.66 14.35
C LEU A 185 7.88 0.55 14.72
N VAL A 186 8.63 0.08 13.73
CA VAL A 186 9.93 -0.56 13.93
C VAL A 186 10.99 0.55 13.88
N PRO A 187 11.67 0.89 14.98
CA PRO A 187 12.55 2.07 14.99
C PRO A 187 13.73 1.95 14.03
N PHE A 188 14.31 0.74 13.90
CA PHE A 188 15.42 0.46 13.00
C PHE A 188 15.33 -0.97 12.45
N PHE A 189 15.11 -1.08 11.15
CA PHE A 189 14.93 -2.36 10.47
C PHE A 189 16.15 -3.27 10.55
N LEU A 190 17.36 -2.69 10.42
CA LEU A 190 18.61 -3.43 10.39
C LEU A 190 19.32 -3.50 11.75
N LYS A 191 18.57 -3.39 12.86
CA LYS A 191 19.13 -3.50 14.21
C LYS A 191 19.76 -4.88 14.43
N GLY A 192 20.98 -4.90 14.95
CA GLY A 192 21.78 -6.12 15.16
C GLY A 192 22.36 -6.68 13.85
N ILE A 193 22.27 -5.92 12.75
CA ILE A 193 22.84 -6.22 11.45
C ILE A 193 23.83 -5.11 11.08
N ALA A 194 23.32 -3.89 10.83
CA ALA A 194 24.15 -2.76 10.43
C ALA A 194 24.90 -2.09 11.60
N ASP A 195 24.43 -2.27 12.81
CA ASP A 195 25.05 -1.81 14.06
C ASP A 195 25.76 -2.95 14.84
N ALA A 196 26.01 -4.09 14.19
CA ALA A 196 26.82 -5.20 14.76
C ALA A 196 28.31 -4.82 14.83
N ALA A 197 29.06 -5.56 15.65
CA ALA A 197 30.51 -5.35 15.77
C ALA A 197 31.28 -5.58 14.45
N ASP A 198 30.84 -6.56 13.64
CA ASP A 198 31.32 -6.79 12.26
C ASP A 198 30.12 -6.79 11.32
N PRO A 199 29.68 -5.62 10.85
CA PRO A 199 28.53 -5.53 9.98
C PRO A 199 28.79 -6.07 8.57
N VAL A 200 30.05 -6.09 8.10
CA VAL A 200 30.37 -6.47 6.70
C VAL A 200 29.95 -7.90 6.39
N ALA A 201 30.15 -8.83 7.34
CA ALA A 201 29.77 -10.23 7.19
C ALA A 201 28.26 -10.46 7.06
N ALA A 202 27.45 -9.49 7.45
CA ALA A 202 25.97 -9.57 7.41
C ALA A 202 25.36 -9.06 6.09
N PHE A 203 26.20 -8.50 5.20
CA PHE A 203 25.77 -7.92 3.94
C PHE A 203 26.25 -8.75 2.73
N GLN A 204 25.64 -8.50 1.59
CA GLN A 204 26.11 -8.98 0.29
C GLN A 204 27.39 -8.23 -0.13
N ALA A 205 28.01 -8.64 -1.23
CA ALA A 205 29.25 -8.03 -1.73
C ALA A 205 29.14 -6.52 -1.99
N ASP A 206 27.91 -6.02 -2.24
CA ASP A 206 27.62 -4.60 -2.43
C ASP A 206 27.65 -3.77 -1.14
N ARG A 207 27.67 -4.39 0.03
CA ARG A 207 27.67 -3.78 1.38
C ARG A 207 26.46 -2.88 1.66
N ILE A 208 25.39 -3.06 0.91
CA ILE A 208 24.13 -2.32 1.02
C ILE A 208 23.00 -3.27 1.44
N HIS A 209 22.92 -4.41 0.77
CA HIS A 209 21.84 -5.36 0.98
C HIS A 209 22.25 -6.45 1.97
N PRO A 210 21.46 -6.69 3.04
CA PRO A 210 21.69 -7.81 3.94
C PRO A 210 21.69 -9.15 3.19
N ASN A 211 22.57 -10.06 3.58
CA ASN A 211 22.67 -11.38 2.99
C ASN A 211 21.53 -12.30 3.51
N GLU A 212 21.53 -13.56 3.01
CA GLU A 212 20.49 -14.54 3.37
C GLU A 212 20.47 -14.84 4.88
N GLN A 213 21.63 -14.89 5.53
CA GLN A 213 21.74 -15.18 6.97
C GLN A 213 21.12 -14.08 7.85
N SER A 214 21.09 -12.85 7.35
CA SER A 214 20.53 -11.69 8.05
C SER A 214 18.99 -11.61 8.01
N GLN A 215 18.34 -12.35 7.11
CA GLN A 215 16.90 -12.23 6.89
C GLN A 215 16.06 -12.63 8.10
N ALA A 216 16.48 -13.63 8.85
CA ALA A 216 15.83 -14.02 10.09
C ALA A 216 15.88 -12.91 11.16
N ARG A 217 17.01 -12.17 11.23
CA ARG A 217 17.13 -11.02 12.14
C ARG A 217 16.23 -9.88 11.71
N MET A 218 16.13 -9.59 10.39
CA MET A 218 15.20 -8.58 9.87
C MET A 218 13.75 -8.91 10.26
N LEU A 219 13.33 -10.17 10.09
CA LEU A 219 12.01 -10.60 10.56
C LEU A 219 11.87 -10.43 12.08
N ALA A 220 12.88 -10.82 12.87
CA ALA A 220 12.85 -10.68 14.32
C ALA A 220 12.70 -9.22 14.78
N ASN A 221 13.20 -8.25 14.01
CA ASN A 221 13.02 -6.82 14.27
C ASN A 221 11.59 -6.34 13.94
N VAL A 222 10.95 -6.91 12.92
CA VAL A 222 9.60 -6.53 12.46
C VAL A 222 8.50 -7.22 13.27
N TRP A 223 8.68 -8.50 13.56
CA TRP A 223 7.63 -9.37 14.08
C TRP A 223 6.96 -8.87 15.36
N PRO A 224 7.67 -8.38 16.40
CA PRO A 224 7.04 -7.95 17.64
C PRO A 224 6.01 -6.84 17.44
N GLU A 225 6.29 -5.87 16.57
CA GLU A 225 5.37 -4.77 16.28
C GLU A 225 4.26 -5.17 15.32
N LEU A 226 4.59 -5.96 14.29
CA LEU A 226 3.60 -6.48 13.36
C LEU A 226 2.57 -7.38 14.05
N LYS A 227 3.01 -8.26 14.96
CA LYS A 227 2.14 -9.18 15.71
C LYS A 227 1.06 -8.45 16.50
N LYS A 228 1.36 -7.28 17.08
CA LYS A 228 0.38 -6.43 17.79
C LYS A 228 -0.72 -5.91 16.89
N LEU A 229 -0.47 -5.84 15.58
CA LEU A 229 -1.41 -5.37 14.57
C LEU A 229 -2.26 -6.51 13.98
N LEU A 230 -2.03 -7.75 14.33
CA LEU A 230 -2.83 -8.89 13.89
C LEU A 230 -3.93 -9.20 14.91
N LYS A 231 -5.07 -9.64 14.39
CA LYS A 231 -6.18 -10.11 15.22
C LYS A 231 -6.01 -11.58 15.57
#